data_18a69428e68b0afdf0ee306eeb51eb74
#
_entry.id   18a69428e68b0afdf0ee306eeb51eb74
#
_cell.length_a   1.000
_cell.length_b   1.000
_cell.length_c   1.000
_cell.angle_alpha   90.00
_cell.angle_beta   90.00
_cell.angle_gamma   90.00
#
_symmetry.space_group_name_H-M   'P 1'
#
loop_
_entity.id
_entity.type
_entity.pdbx_description
1 polymer ?
#
loop_
_entity_poly.entity_id
_entity_poly.type
_entity_poly.pdbx_seq_one_letter_code
_entity_poly.pdbx_strand_id
1 'polypeptide(L)'
;MHLDRAWIERNIPHSGRMCLLDEIVEWDAHHVRCRSGTHRAADNPLRSQGRLGVACGIEYAAQAMAVHGALAAGTRARALAAAGGITIGEARPEAGFLAGVRDVRLHVLRFDDLQADLICDALLLAGDSRTALYEFAVACGAQPLLRGRATVVFNADKRMNDE
;
A
#
# COMPACT_ATOMS: atom_id res chain seq x y z
N MET A 1 -6.98 -2.73 -18.38
CA MET A 1 -5.99 -1.68 -18.10
C MET A 1 -4.92 -2.28 -17.21
N HIS A 2 -3.69 -2.34 -17.67
CA HIS A 2 -2.57 -2.87 -16.88
C HIS A 2 -2.11 -1.78 -15.91
N LEU A 3 -2.18 -2.05 -14.63
CA LEU A 3 -1.77 -1.13 -13.56
C LEU A 3 -0.39 -1.58 -13.05
N ASP A 4 0.63 -1.00 -13.67
CA ASP A 4 2.04 -1.32 -13.45
C ASP A 4 2.71 -0.38 -12.43
N ARG A 5 4.01 -0.59 -12.23
CA ARG A 5 4.84 0.25 -11.37
C ARG A 5 4.75 1.74 -11.71
N ALA A 6 4.69 2.08 -13.01
CA ALA A 6 4.60 3.49 -13.41
C ALA A 6 3.28 4.13 -12.97
N TRP A 7 2.18 3.37 -12.99
CA TRP A 7 0.92 3.83 -12.40
C TRP A 7 1.05 4.02 -10.88
N ILE A 8 1.66 3.04 -10.18
CA ILE A 8 1.84 3.09 -8.72
C ILE A 8 2.64 4.34 -8.33
N GLU A 9 3.79 4.59 -8.95
CA GLU A 9 4.66 5.75 -8.66
C GLU A 9 3.96 7.10 -8.86
N ARG A 10 3.03 7.19 -9.80
CA ARG A 10 2.25 8.42 -10.02
C ARG A 10 1.14 8.64 -9.00
N ASN A 11 0.69 7.60 -8.32
CA ASN A 11 -0.54 7.63 -7.52
C ASN A 11 -0.33 7.41 -6.01
N ILE A 12 0.87 6.99 -5.59
CA ILE A 12 1.22 6.90 -4.17
C ILE A 12 2.41 7.82 -3.86
N PRO A 13 2.66 8.20 -2.59
CA PRO A 13 3.74 9.13 -2.24
C PRO A 13 5.15 8.51 -2.31
N HIS A 14 5.30 7.29 -2.80
CA HIS A 14 6.56 6.56 -2.91
C HIS A 14 7.03 6.52 -4.37
N SER A 15 8.29 6.86 -4.60
CA SER A 15 8.90 6.89 -5.94
C SER A 15 10.32 6.33 -5.94
N GLY A 16 10.84 6.03 -7.14
CA GLY A 16 12.16 5.46 -7.29
C GLY A 16 12.31 4.14 -6.55
N ARG A 17 13.42 3.94 -5.86
CA ARG A 17 13.69 2.70 -5.10
C ARG A 17 12.75 2.49 -3.91
N MET A 18 12.14 3.55 -3.38
CA MET A 18 11.15 3.45 -2.32
C MET A 18 9.78 2.99 -2.80
N CYS A 19 9.50 2.98 -4.10
CA CYS A 19 8.35 2.29 -4.65
C CYS A 19 8.67 0.80 -4.69
N LEU A 20 8.10 0.04 -3.76
CA LEU A 20 8.45 -1.37 -3.56
C LEU A 20 7.60 -2.32 -4.40
N LEU A 21 6.43 -1.89 -4.86
CA LEU A 21 5.49 -2.71 -5.60
C LEU A 21 5.73 -2.59 -7.11
N ASP A 22 5.54 -3.69 -7.84
CA ASP A 22 5.75 -3.75 -9.29
C ASP A 22 4.46 -3.67 -10.10
N GLU A 23 3.38 -4.27 -9.60
CA GLU A 23 2.09 -4.24 -10.29
C GLU A 23 0.91 -4.49 -9.36
N ILE A 24 -0.27 -4.09 -9.82
CA ILE A 24 -1.56 -4.41 -9.21
C ILE A 24 -2.13 -5.61 -9.97
N VAL A 25 -2.29 -6.73 -9.27
CA VAL A 25 -2.78 -7.99 -9.84
C VAL A 25 -4.31 -7.98 -9.96
N GLU A 26 -4.97 -7.56 -8.87
CA GLU A 26 -6.42 -7.46 -8.80
C GLU A 26 -6.82 -6.45 -7.71
N TRP A 27 -8.01 -5.91 -7.86
CA TRP A 27 -8.58 -4.99 -6.86
C TRP A 27 -10.10 -4.85 -7.01
N ASP A 28 -10.73 -4.45 -5.93
CA ASP A 28 -12.14 -4.06 -5.88
C ASP A 28 -12.36 -2.95 -4.83
N ALA A 29 -13.61 -2.67 -4.46
CA ALA A 29 -13.95 -1.62 -3.50
C ALA A 29 -13.34 -1.83 -2.11
N HIS A 30 -12.96 -3.04 -1.76
CA HIS A 30 -12.50 -3.40 -0.41
C HIS A 30 -11.12 -4.06 -0.39
N HIS A 31 -10.62 -4.54 -1.51
CA HIS A 31 -9.41 -5.34 -1.57
C HIS A 31 -8.47 -4.88 -2.68
N VAL A 32 -7.19 -5.04 -2.45
CA VAL A 32 -6.15 -4.94 -3.48
C VAL A 32 -5.12 -6.04 -3.25
N ARG A 33 -4.66 -6.61 -4.35
CA ARG A 33 -3.52 -7.52 -4.40
C ARG A 33 -2.46 -6.95 -5.31
N CYS A 34 -1.26 -6.77 -4.77
CA CYS A 34 -0.09 -6.31 -5.50
C CYS A 34 0.99 -7.39 -5.54
N ARG A 35 1.83 -7.33 -6.56
CA ARG A 35 3.00 -8.21 -6.72
C ARG A 35 4.29 -7.39 -6.67
N SER A 36 5.34 -7.99 -6.13
CA SER A 36 6.67 -7.38 -6.07
C SER A 36 7.80 -8.40 -6.13
N GLY A 37 8.83 -8.09 -6.89
CA GLY A 37 10.12 -8.80 -6.89
C GLY A 37 11.24 -7.99 -6.24
N THR A 38 10.97 -6.80 -5.74
CA THR A 38 12.00 -5.85 -5.25
C THR A 38 12.74 -6.31 -3.99
N HIS A 39 12.22 -7.29 -3.27
CA HIS A 39 12.89 -7.88 -2.11
C HIS A 39 14.21 -8.57 -2.48
N ARG A 40 14.37 -8.97 -3.73
CA ARG A 40 15.61 -9.58 -4.24
C ARG A 40 16.63 -8.56 -4.72
N ALA A 41 16.23 -7.29 -4.90
CA ALA A 41 17.13 -6.26 -5.37
C ALA A 41 18.20 -5.93 -4.33
N ALA A 42 19.47 -5.92 -4.75
CA ALA A 42 20.60 -5.61 -3.87
C ALA A 42 20.54 -4.18 -3.32
N ASP A 43 19.93 -3.26 -4.08
CA ASP A 43 19.76 -1.85 -3.75
C ASP A 43 18.41 -1.53 -3.09
N ASN A 44 17.67 -2.53 -2.63
CA ASN A 44 16.43 -2.30 -1.88
C ASN A 44 16.72 -1.39 -0.67
N PRO A 45 16.04 -0.24 -0.54
CA PRO A 45 16.35 0.75 0.49
C PRO A 45 16.06 0.29 1.92
N LEU A 46 15.28 -0.78 2.08
CA LEU A 46 14.96 -1.36 3.40
C LEU A 46 16.02 -2.37 3.87
N ARG A 47 17.00 -2.71 3.04
CA ARG A 47 18.06 -3.64 3.44
C ARG A 47 18.93 -3.03 4.55
N SER A 48 19.20 -3.84 5.54
CA SER A 48 20.19 -3.57 6.58
C SER A 48 21.17 -4.74 6.63
N GLN A 49 22.46 -4.46 6.49
CA GLN A 49 23.51 -5.48 6.43
C GLN A 49 23.24 -6.61 5.40
N GLY A 50 22.73 -6.22 4.23
CA GLY A 50 22.40 -7.14 3.14
C GLY A 50 21.13 -7.98 3.35
N ARG A 51 20.32 -7.70 4.37
CA ARG A 51 19.13 -8.48 4.74
C ARG A 51 17.87 -7.62 4.78
N LEU A 52 16.75 -8.24 4.46
CA LEU A 52 15.42 -7.72 4.73
C LEU A 52 14.79 -8.54 5.87
N GLY A 53 14.73 -7.96 7.06
CA GLY A 53 13.97 -8.54 8.18
C GLY A 53 12.48 -8.56 7.86
N VAL A 54 11.75 -9.52 8.42
CA VAL A 54 10.32 -9.72 8.12
C VAL A 54 9.47 -8.48 8.41
N ALA A 55 9.83 -7.66 9.39
CA ALA A 55 9.13 -6.42 9.72
C ALA A 55 9.11 -5.41 8.56
N CYS A 56 10.08 -5.46 7.62
CA CYS A 56 10.06 -4.66 6.40
C CYS A 56 8.84 -4.95 5.53
N GLY A 57 8.21 -6.11 5.66
CA GLY A 57 6.98 -6.45 4.98
C GLY A 57 5.79 -5.56 5.33
N ILE A 58 5.82 -4.88 6.48
CA ILE A 58 4.81 -3.88 6.87
C ILE A 58 4.83 -2.70 5.90
N GLU A 59 6.00 -2.26 5.44
CA GLU A 59 6.11 -1.20 4.43
C GLU A 59 5.53 -1.64 3.09
N TYR A 60 5.77 -2.87 2.65
CA TYR A 60 5.13 -3.43 1.45
C TYR A 60 3.61 -3.42 1.56
N ALA A 61 3.08 -3.84 2.70
CA ALA A 61 1.66 -3.81 2.98
C ALA A 61 1.10 -2.39 3.03
N ALA A 62 1.82 -1.45 3.63
CA ALA A 62 1.41 -0.04 3.70
C ALA A 62 1.31 0.58 2.31
N GLN A 63 2.22 0.26 1.41
CA GLN A 63 2.13 0.71 0.01
C GLN A 63 0.94 0.09 -0.72
N ALA A 64 0.60 -1.17 -0.48
CA ALA A 64 -0.61 -1.78 -1.02
C ALA A 64 -1.88 -1.08 -0.51
N MET A 65 -1.93 -0.68 0.76
CA MET A 65 -3.04 0.12 1.30
C MET A 65 -3.13 1.49 0.63
N ALA A 66 -1.99 2.16 0.38
CA ALA A 66 -1.94 3.43 -0.34
C ALA A 66 -2.45 3.29 -1.78
N VAL A 67 -2.07 2.20 -2.46
CA VAL A 67 -2.59 1.85 -3.79
C VAL A 67 -4.11 1.68 -3.77
N HIS A 68 -4.64 0.93 -2.79
CA HIS A 68 -6.09 0.75 -2.65
C HIS A 68 -6.80 2.09 -2.46
N GLY A 69 -6.28 2.95 -1.59
CA GLY A 69 -6.82 4.31 -1.36
C GLY A 69 -6.84 5.16 -2.64
N ALA A 70 -5.78 5.10 -3.45
CA ALA A 70 -5.69 5.82 -4.72
C ALA A 70 -6.71 5.31 -5.75
N LEU A 71 -6.89 3.99 -5.85
CA LEU A 71 -7.88 3.37 -6.73
C LEU A 71 -9.31 3.74 -6.32
N ALA A 72 -9.62 3.69 -5.04
CA ALA A 72 -10.93 4.07 -4.50
C ALA A 72 -11.25 5.55 -4.74
N ALA A 73 -10.27 6.44 -4.58
CA ALA A 73 -10.41 7.87 -4.88
C ALA A 73 -10.68 8.11 -6.37
N GLY A 74 -9.95 7.43 -7.26
CA GLY A 74 -10.17 7.50 -8.70
C GLY A 74 -11.56 7.04 -9.12
N THR A 75 -12.07 5.97 -8.53
CA THR A 75 -13.42 5.46 -8.78
C THR A 75 -14.48 6.47 -8.35
N ARG A 76 -14.34 7.07 -7.17
CA ARG A 76 -15.26 8.13 -6.69
C ARG A 76 -15.27 9.35 -7.59
N ALA A 77 -14.09 9.81 -8.03
CA ALA A 77 -13.98 10.96 -8.94
C ALA A 77 -14.68 10.71 -10.28
N ARG A 78 -14.54 9.51 -10.85
CA ARG A 78 -15.23 9.12 -12.09
C ARG A 78 -16.74 9.05 -11.92
N ALA A 79 -17.23 8.53 -10.80
CA ALA A 79 -18.66 8.45 -10.49
C ALA A 79 -19.27 9.85 -10.35
N LEU A 80 -18.59 10.79 -9.69
CA LEU A 80 -19.01 12.19 -9.58
C LEU A 80 -19.06 12.89 -10.95
N ALA A 81 -18.04 12.69 -11.79
CA ALA A 81 -18.01 13.25 -13.15
C ALA A 81 -19.15 12.70 -14.01
N ALA A 82 -19.44 11.40 -13.95
CA ALA A 82 -20.54 10.75 -14.66
C ALA A 82 -21.92 11.26 -14.20
N ALA A 83 -22.06 11.67 -12.94
CA ALA A 83 -23.27 12.27 -12.39
C ALA A 83 -23.42 13.79 -12.68
N GLY A 84 -22.52 14.37 -13.51
CA GLY A 84 -22.53 15.80 -13.85
C GLY A 84 -21.95 16.71 -12.76
N GLY A 85 -21.24 16.15 -11.79
CA GLY A 85 -20.49 16.90 -10.78
C GLY A 85 -19.26 17.56 -11.38
N ILE A 86 -18.91 18.75 -10.88
CA ILE A 86 -17.67 19.44 -11.27
C ILE A 86 -16.50 18.79 -10.56
N THR A 87 -15.61 18.12 -11.29
CA THR A 87 -14.30 17.72 -10.77
C THR A 87 -13.37 18.93 -10.83
N ILE A 88 -13.12 19.56 -9.71
CA ILE A 88 -12.12 20.62 -9.59
C ILE A 88 -10.74 19.93 -9.45
N GLY A 89 -10.04 19.81 -10.57
CA GLY A 89 -8.69 19.27 -10.64
C GLY A 89 -8.60 17.74 -10.51
N GLU A 90 -7.46 17.18 -10.88
CA GLU A 90 -7.11 15.80 -10.54
C GLU A 90 -6.99 15.73 -9.01
N ALA A 91 -7.97 15.11 -8.36
CA ALA A 91 -7.89 14.85 -6.94
C ALA A 91 -6.70 13.93 -6.70
N ARG A 92 -5.58 14.50 -6.29
CA ARG A 92 -4.50 13.69 -5.72
C ARG A 92 -5.07 12.96 -4.52
N PRO A 93 -4.85 11.64 -4.43
CA PRO A 93 -5.25 10.91 -3.24
C PRO A 93 -4.64 11.61 -2.03
N GLU A 94 -5.45 11.87 -1.02
CA GLU A 94 -4.95 12.42 0.23
C GLU A 94 -3.94 11.43 0.80
N ALA A 95 -2.76 11.92 1.19
CA ALA A 95 -1.74 11.10 1.78
C ALA A 95 -2.26 10.48 3.08
N GLY A 96 -2.23 9.16 3.16
CA GLY A 96 -2.54 8.42 4.37
C GLY A 96 -1.26 8.13 5.15
N PHE A 97 -1.33 8.24 6.47
CA PHE A 97 -0.24 7.92 7.38
C PHE A 97 -0.60 6.67 8.17
N LEU A 98 0.35 5.73 8.23
CA LEU A 98 0.22 4.55 9.08
C LEU A 98 0.29 4.99 10.55
N ALA A 99 -0.86 5.00 11.22
CA ALA A 99 -0.94 5.42 12.62
C ALA A 99 -0.52 4.31 13.59
N GLY A 100 -0.71 3.05 13.20
CA GLY A 100 -0.30 1.91 14.01
C GLY A 100 -0.65 0.59 13.36
N VAL A 101 0.01 -0.45 13.86
CA VAL A 101 -0.26 -1.85 13.50
C VAL A 101 -0.54 -2.65 14.76
N ARG A 102 -1.37 -3.67 14.64
CA ARG A 102 -1.71 -4.59 15.74
C ARG A 102 -1.95 -6.00 15.22
N ASP A 103 -1.97 -6.94 16.14
CA ASP A 103 -2.20 -8.36 15.85
C ASP A 103 -1.22 -8.90 14.79
N VAL A 104 0.00 -8.34 14.76
CA VAL A 104 1.02 -8.71 13.77
C VAL A 104 1.57 -10.09 14.10
N ARG A 105 1.52 -10.98 13.12
CA ARG A 105 2.10 -12.32 13.19
C ARG A 105 3.19 -12.46 12.16
N LEU A 106 4.36 -12.86 12.59
CA LEU A 106 5.56 -13.04 11.77
C LEU A 106 5.80 -14.54 11.63
N HIS A 107 5.90 -15.03 10.39
CA HIS A 107 6.05 -16.46 10.09
C HIS A 107 7.47 -16.83 9.66
N VAL A 108 8.31 -15.84 9.35
CA VAL A 108 9.71 -15.98 8.96
C VAL A 108 10.54 -14.92 9.68
N LEU A 109 11.86 -15.02 9.63
CA LEU A 109 12.76 -13.99 10.18
C LEU A 109 13.18 -12.95 9.13
N ARG A 110 13.32 -13.38 7.88
CA ARG A 110 13.76 -12.58 6.74
C ARG A 110 13.10 -13.05 5.46
N PHE A 111 13.11 -12.25 4.42
CA PHE A 111 12.53 -12.63 3.12
C PHE A 111 13.36 -12.21 1.89
N ASP A 112 14.52 -11.61 2.07
CA ASP A 112 15.41 -11.24 0.96
C ASP A 112 16.01 -12.46 0.24
N ASP A 113 16.03 -13.61 0.86
CA ASP A 113 16.54 -14.89 0.35
C ASP A 113 15.46 -15.74 -0.35
N LEU A 114 14.22 -15.29 -0.41
CA LEU A 114 13.13 -16.00 -1.06
C LEU A 114 13.10 -15.72 -2.56
N GLN A 115 12.89 -16.75 -3.37
CA GLN A 115 13.03 -16.67 -4.82
C GLN A 115 11.76 -16.26 -5.56
N ALA A 116 10.59 -16.63 -5.05
CA ALA A 116 9.32 -16.25 -5.66
C ALA A 116 8.97 -14.77 -5.39
N ASP A 117 8.09 -14.21 -6.20
CA ASP A 117 7.60 -12.86 -5.98
C ASP A 117 6.76 -12.76 -4.70
N LEU A 118 6.79 -11.58 -4.09
CA LEU A 118 5.91 -11.25 -2.98
C LEU A 118 4.51 -10.96 -3.51
N ILE A 119 3.53 -11.41 -2.74
CA ILE A 119 2.12 -11.04 -2.88
C ILE A 119 1.73 -10.23 -1.65
N CYS A 120 1.29 -9.01 -1.88
CA CYS A 120 0.87 -8.09 -0.83
C CYS A 120 -0.63 -7.84 -0.96
N ASP A 121 -1.38 -8.30 0.03
CA ASP A 121 -2.82 -8.14 0.12
C ASP A 121 -3.18 -7.08 1.17
N ALA A 122 -4.13 -6.21 0.84
CA ALA A 122 -4.76 -5.31 1.79
C ALA A 122 -6.27 -5.37 1.64
N LEU A 123 -6.97 -5.61 2.74
CA LEU A 123 -8.42 -5.69 2.83
C LEU A 123 -8.94 -4.58 3.72
N LEU A 124 -9.75 -3.68 3.16
CA LEU A 124 -10.42 -2.63 3.91
C LEU A 124 -11.56 -3.23 4.76
N LEU A 125 -11.43 -3.16 6.07
CA LEU A 125 -12.42 -3.66 7.02
C LEU A 125 -13.47 -2.60 7.36
N ALA A 126 -13.02 -1.36 7.53
CA ALA A 126 -13.85 -0.20 7.84
C ALA A 126 -13.11 1.09 7.49
N GLY A 127 -13.84 2.15 7.21
CA GLY A 127 -13.22 3.45 6.95
C GLY A 127 -14.23 4.57 6.82
N ASP A 128 -13.75 5.77 7.04
CA ASP A 128 -14.45 7.03 6.83
C ASP A 128 -13.53 8.05 6.15
N SER A 129 -13.88 9.34 6.18
CA SER A 129 -13.05 10.40 5.58
C SER A 129 -11.73 10.68 6.32
N ARG A 130 -11.55 10.15 7.52
CA ARG A 130 -10.39 10.43 8.37
C ARG A 130 -9.51 9.22 8.64
N THR A 131 -10.10 8.04 8.73
CA THR A 131 -9.40 6.81 9.10
C THR A 131 -9.85 5.64 8.26
N ALA A 132 -8.94 4.70 8.05
CA ALA A 132 -9.21 3.40 7.45
C ALA A 132 -8.56 2.30 8.27
N LEU A 133 -9.28 1.21 8.47
CA LEU A 133 -8.79 -0.01 9.10
C LEU A 133 -8.63 -1.08 8.04
N TYR A 134 -7.42 -1.58 7.91
CA TYR A 134 -7.06 -2.66 6.99
C TYR A 134 -6.63 -3.91 7.73
N GLU A 135 -6.94 -5.05 7.15
CA GLU A 135 -6.20 -6.29 7.37
C GLU A 135 -5.20 -6.46 6.23
N PHE A 136 -3.99 -6.87 6.53
CA PHE A 136 -2.96 -7.08 5.53
C PHE A 136 -2.27 -8.43 5.67
N ALA A 137 -1.76 -8.92 4.57
CA ALA A 137 -0.91 -10.10 4.50
C ALA A 137 0.15 -9.95 3.43
N VAL A 138 1.34 -10.46 3.70
CA VAL A 138 2.41 -10.60 2.72
C VAL A 138 2.83 -12.06 2.68
N ALA A 139 2.89 -12.60 1.48
CA ALA A 139 3.31 -13.98 1.22
C ALA A 139 4.36 -14.02 0.10
N CYS A 140 5.13 -15.09 0.03
CA CYS A 140 6.03 -15.38 -1.08
C CYS A 140 5.57 -16.70 -1.70
N GLY A 141 4.98 -16.62 -2.90
CA GLY A 141 4.26 -17.76 -3.44
C GLY A 141 3.15 -18.20 -2.47
N ALA A 142 3.15 -19.47 -2.08
CA ALA A 142 2.20 -20.01 -1.11
C ALA A 142 2.65 -19.87 0.36
N GLN A 143 3.87 -19.35 0.61
CA GLN A 143 4.42 -19.21 1.96
C GLN A 143 3.99 -17.90 2.61
N PRO A 144 3.22 -17.92 3.71
CA PRO A 144 2.93 -16.72 4.49
C PRO A 144 4.22 -16.17 5.13
N LEU A 145 4.41 -14.85 5.07
CA LEU A 145 5.54 -14.15 5.69
C LEU A 145 5.09 -13.38 6.93
N LEU A 146 4.06 -12.57 6.79
CA LEU A 146 3.47 -11.83 7.90
C LEU A 146 2.02 -11.46 7.58
N ARG A 147 1.28 -11.16 8.63
CA ARG A 147 -0.06 -10.61 8.56
C ARG A 147 -0.34 -9.73 9.77
N GLY A 148 -1.34 -8.87 9.68
CA GLY A 148 -1.75 -8.02 10.79
C GLY A 148 -2.89 -7.10 10.41
N ARG A 149 -3.16 -6.13 11.28
CA ARG A 149 -4.11 -5.05 11.06
C ARG A 149 -3.41 -3.72 11.15
N ALA A 150 -3.85 -2.77 10.36
CA ALA A 150 -3.28 -1.44 10.31
C ALA A 150 -4.37 -0.37 10.36
N THR A 151 -4.10 0.70 11.08
CA THR A 151 -4.91 1.92 11.06
C THR A 151 -4.17 2.97 10.25
N VAL A 152 -4.83 3.50 9.22
CA VAL A 152 -4.35 4.59 8.38
C VAL A 152 -5.16 5.85 8.71
N VAL A 153 -4.49 6.97 8.88
CA VAL A 153 -5.11 8.29 9.15
C VAL A 153 -4.85 9.21 7.97
N PHE A 154 -5.90 9.88 7.50
CA PHE A 154 -5.84 10.86 6.42
C PHE A 154 -5.86 12.29 6.96
N ASN A 155 -5.25 13.24 6.22
CA ASN A 155 -5.28 14.67 6.55
C ASN A 155 -4.68 15.07 7.92
N ALA A 156 -3.63 14.39 8.39
CA ALA A 156 -2.96 14.75 9.64
C ALA A 156 -2.28 16.14 9.59
N ASP A 157 -1.93 16.65 8.40
CA ASP A 157 -1.07 17.85 8.26
C ASP A 157 -1.79 19.20 8.20
N LYS A 158 -3.12 19.24 8.16
CA LYS A 158 -3.84 20.53 8.07
C LYS A 158 -4.05 21.28 9.40
N ARG A 159 -3.65 20.69 10.53
CA ARG A 159 -3.91 21.28 11.86
C ARG A 159 -2.67 21.81 12.60
N MET A 160 -1.48 21.68 12.04
CA MET A 160 -0.27 22.17 12.70
C MET A 160 0.19 23.56 12.24
N ASN A 161 -0.48 24.20 11.27
CA ASN A 161 -0.10 25.52 10.76
C ASN A 161 -1.09 26.65 11.08
N ASP A 162 -2.10 26.43 11.91
CA ASP A 162 -3.10 27.45 12.30
C ASP A 162 -3.07 27.80 13.79
N GLU A 163 -1.88 27.71 14.45
CA GLU A 163 -1.66 28.33 15.76
C GLU A 163 -0.49 29.32 15.73
#